data_baaf27ea60937a4292cb1e850fbd9a1e
#
_entry.id   baaf27ea60937a4292cb1e850fbd9a1e
#
_cell.length_a   1.000
_cell.length_b   1.000
_cell.length_c   1.000
_cell.angle_alpha   90.00
_cell.angle_beta   90.00
_cell.angle_gamma   90.00
#
_symmetry.space_group_name_H-M   'P 1'
#
loop_
_entity.id
_entity.type
_entity.pdbx_description
1 polymer ?
#
loop_
_entity_poly.entity_id
_entity_poly.type
_entity_poly.pdbx_seq_one_letter_code
_entity_poly.pdbx_strand_id
1 'polypeptide(L)'
;MADPRHDVAARMAWAARAWLDSLDAEQRKVAAGPPPGADGITEAERSRWYYTPTDHGGLTFHEQRPAQHRLVMQLVASGLSEAGYNTVATVLGLENVLDRVEGFSVNWGRERTRDPSMYYLRVFGEPGGLRPWGWRFGGHHVSLNNLVVDGQVVSSTPCFLGADPAASPLLGGGALRPLGRAEDLARELVRSLRPEAANRAILLHRAPNDIAAGNSPRIDGHEVMRAELWRPGGHIPVRAEHPVTGLDGANQSALALTESPKGVPGAELDAAQRELLRMLLGTYLDRVPEGVSPLRRYDDAAAIDSVHLAWAGSTRAGEPHYYRLQGPRLLIEWTNVHRGVNHAHAVWRDPESDFGGDVLAAHHAAHHLP
;
A
#
# COMPACT_ATOMS: atom_id res chain seq x y z
N MET A 1 11.07 1.29 29.74
CA MET A 1 9.95 1.90 28.99
C MET A 1 9.25 0.77 28.26
N ALA A 2 7.91 0.78 28.20
CA ALA A 2 7.17 -0.19 27.41
C ALA A 2 7.55 -0.03 25.92
N ASP A 3 7.56 -1.13 25.17
CA ASP A 3 7.78 -1.07 23.72
C ASP A 3 6.63 -0.28 23.08
N PRO A 4 6.89 0.79 22.33
CA PRO A 4 5.85 1.63 21.74
C PRO A 4 4.91 0.87 20.78
N ARG A 5 5.31 -0.31 20.28
CA ARG A 5 4.46 -1.20 19.48
C ARG A 5 3.29 -1.76 20.29
N HIS A 6 3.46 -1.98 21.59
CA HIS A 6 2.38 -2.40 22.50
C HIS A 6 1.33 -1.29 22.66
N ASP A 7 1.76 -0.03 22.82
CA ASP A 7 0.84 1.09 22.97
C ASP A 7 0.00 1.30 21.70
N VAL A 8 0.62 1.13 20.52
CA VAL A 8 -0.11 1.19 19.23
C VAL A 8 -1.10 0.04 19.13
N ALA A 9 -0.66 -1.19 19.43
CA ALA A 9 -1.52 -2.37 19.40
C ALA A 9 -2.71 -2.26 20.38
N ALA A 10 -2.48 -1.70 21.58
CA ALA A 10 -3.54 -1.46 22.56
C ALA A 10 -4.59 -0.45 22.04
N ARG A 11 -4.16 0.65 21.41
CA ARG A 11 -5.06 1.61 20.79
C ARG A 11 -5.86 0.99 19.64
N MET A 12 -5.21 0.21 18.77
CA MET A 12 -5.89 -0.54 17.70
C MET A 12 -6.94 -1.49 18.29
N ALA A 13 -6.58 -2.26 19.32
CA ALA A 13 -7.49 -3.22 19.96
C ALA A 13 -8.72 -2.53 20.56
N TRP A 14 -8.51 -1.42 21.24
CA TRP A 14 -9.60 -0.63 21.81
C TRP A 14 -10.56 -0.13 20.73
N ALA A 15 -10.03 0.46 19.64
CA ALA A 15 -10.82 0.97 18.53
C ALA A 15 -11.57 -0.16 17.79
N ALA A 16 -10.91 -1.29 17.54
CA ALA A 16 -11.51 -2.44 16.88
C ALA A 16 -12.66 -3.04 17.71
N ARG A 17 -12.49 -3.19 19.03
CA ARG A 17 -13.57 -3.65 19.93
C ARG A 17 -14.73 -2.68 19.92
N ALA A 18 -14.49 -1.37 20.08
CA ALA A 18 -15.54 -0.36 20.07
C ALA A 18 -16.36 -0.39 18.76
N TRP A 19 -15.72 -0.63 17.62
CA TRP A 19 -16.40 -0.81 16.36
C TRP A 19 -17.22 -2.11 16.33
N LEU A 20 -16.61 -3.27 16.64
CA LEU A 20 -17.28 -4.56 16.64
C LEU A 20 -18.48 -4.60 17.60
N ASP A 21 -18.38 -3.97 18.77
CA ASP A 21 -19.48 -3.90 19.77
C ASP A 21 -20.63 -3.01 19.32
N SER A 22 -20.40 -2.09 18.37
CA SER A 22 -21.44 -1.24 17.78
C SER A 22 -22.27 -1.92 16.69
N LEU A 23 -21.83 -3.09 16.20
CA LEU A 23 -22.43 -3.82 15.10
C LEU A 23 -23.59 -4.71 15.56
N ASP A 24 -24.61 -4.81 14.73
CA ASP A 24 -25.63 -5.86 14.89
C ASP A 24 -25.09 -7.24 14.45
N ALA A 25 -25.90 -8.28 14.62
CA ALA A 25 -25.47 -9.67 14.37
C ALA A 25 -25.14 -9.92 12.89
N GLU A 26 -25.87 -9.33 11.96
CA GLU A 26 -25.64 -9.52 10.51
C GLU A 26 -24.40 -8.75 10.05
N GLN A 27 -24.24 -7.50 10.50
CA GLN A 27 -23.03 -6.73 10.26
C GLN A 27 -21.79 -7.45 10.81
N ARG A 28 -21.88 -8.02 12.02
CA ARG A 28 -20.76 -8.70 12.67
C ARG A 28 -20.31 -9.95 11.91
N LYS A 29 -21.21 -10.71 11.29
CA LYS A 29 -20.86 -11.87 10.44
C LYS A 29 -19.95 -11.48 9.26
N VAL A 30 -20.17 -10.30 8.68
CA VAL A 30 -19.39 -9.81 7.55
C VAL A 30 -18.09 -9.13 8.04
N ALA A 31 -18.17 -8.41 9.16
CA ALA A 31 -17.07 -7.63 9.72
C ALA A 31 -15.96 -8.48 10.36
N ALA A 32 -16.32 -9.60 10.99
CA ALA A 32 -15.39 -10.45 11.71
C ALA A 32 -15.00 -11.70 10.89
N GLY A 33 -13.73 -12.06 10.95
CA GLY A 33 -13.17 -13.27 10.37
C GLY A 33 -12.46 -14.14 11.39
N PRO A 34 -12.13 -15.40 11.04
CA PRO A 34 -11.31 -16.27 11.87
C PRO A 34 -9.95 -15.63 12.22
N PRO A 35 -9.28 -16.10 13.30
CA PRO A 35 -7.98 -15.56 13.68
C PRO A 35 -6.91 -15.87 12.61
N PRO A 36 -5.92 -14.98 12.46
CA PRO A 36 -4.76 -15.23 11.60
C PRO A 36 -4.09 -16.57 11.95
N GLY A 37 -3.73 -17.35 10.92
CA GLY A 37 -3.11 -18.66 11.08
C GLY A 37 -4.09 -19.81 11.38
N ALA A 38 -5.40 -19.57 11.41
CA ALA A 38 -6.38 -20.63 11.70
C ALA A 38 -6.35 -21.75 10.65
N ASP A 39 -6.32 -21.40 9.38
CA ASP A 39 -6.23 -22.32 8.25
C ASP A 39 -5.82 -21.59 6.94
N GLY A 40 -5.57 -22.37 5.89
CA GLY A 40 -5.17 -21.82 4.59
C GLY A 40 -6.24 -20.96 3.91
N ILE A 41 -7.52 -21.19 4.16
CA ILE A 41 -8.62 -20.39 3.62
C ILE A 41 -8.63 -19.02 4.27
N THR A 42 -8.46 -18.97 5.59
CA THR A 42 -8.36 -17.72 6.36
C THR A 42 -7.15 -16.90 5.91
N GLU A 43 -5.99 -17.55 5.72
CA GLU A 43 -4.80 -16.85 5.25
C GLU A 43 -4.93 -16.35 3.81
N ALA A 44 -5.55 -17.11 2.93
CA ALA A 44 -5.85 -16.67 1.58
C ALA A 44 -6.80 -15.46 1.56
N GLU A 45 -7.83 -15.46 2.43
CA GLU A 45 -8.73 -14.30 2.55
C GLU A 45 -8.03 -13.09 3.20
N ARG A 46 -7.20 -13.30 4.22
CA ARG A 46 -6.49 -12.23 4.91
C ARG A 46 -5.42 -11.57 4.04
N SER A 47 -4.71 -12.33 3.23
CA SER A 47 -3.68 -11.86 2.30
C SER A 47 -4.23 -11.41 0.94
N ARG A 48 -5.53 -11.58 0.69
CA ARG A 48 -6.23 -11.07 -0.48
C ARG A 48 -6.43 -9.57 -0.33
N TRP A 49 -5.74 -8.77 -1.11
CA TRP A 49 -5.82 -7.32 -1.06
C TRP A 49 -5.97 -6.70 -2.45
N TYR A 50 -6.64 -5.58 -2.52
CA TYR A 50 -6.91 -4.85 -3.75
C TYR A 50 -6.73 -3.35 -3.52
N TYR A 51 -6.62 -2.60 -4.61
CA TYR A 51 -6.63 -1.13 -4.64
C TYR A 51 -7.49 -0.57 -5.77
N THR A 52 -8.19 -1.44 -6.46
CA THR A 52 -9.19 -1.12 -7.49
C THR A 52 -10.58 -1.05 -6.86
N PRO A 53 -11.58 -0.42 -7.52
CA PRO A 53 -12.95 -0.32 -7.00
C PRO A 53 -13.71 -1.65 -7.14
N THR A 54 -13.26 -2.67 -6.43
CA THR A 54 -13.84 -4.01 -6.38
C THR A 54 -14.31 -4.34 -4.96
N ASP A 55 -14.86 -5.53 -4.78
CA ASP A 55 -15.16 -6.07 -3.45
C ASP A 55 -13.88 -6.48 -2.73
N HIS A 56 -13.56 -5.78 -1.65
CA HIS A 56 -12.38 -6.05 -0.82
C HIS A 56 -12.66 -7.06 0.29
N GLY A 57 -13.92 -7.45 0.50
CA GLY A 57 -14.37 -8.26 1.61
C GLY A 57 -14.35 -7.53 2.96
N GLY A 58 -15.40 -7.70 3.72
CA GLY A 58 -15.65 -6.97 4.96
C GLY A 58 -16.88 -6.05 4.86
N LEU A 59 -17.13 -5.28 5.91
CA LEU A 59 -18.29 -4.41 6.01
C LEU A 59 -18.00 -3.03 5.43
N THR A 60 -18.81 -2.59 4.46
CA THR A 60 -18.67 -1.28 3.80
C THR A 60 -19.24 -0.15 4.67
N PHE A 61 -18.83 1.09 4.40
CA PHE A 61 -19.51 2.26 4.98
C PHE A 61 -20.98 2.31 4.57
N HIS A 62 -21.32 1.87 3.35
CA HIS A 62 -22.71 1.85 2.86
C HIS A 62 -23.63 0.99 3.75
N GLU A 63 -23.11 -0.09 4.34
CA GLU A 63 -23.84 -1.02 5.22
C GLU A 63 -23.84 -0.57 6.70
N GLN A 64 -23.27 0.58 7.01
CA GLN A 64 -23.06 1.06 8.35
C GLN A 64 -23.79 2.39 8.62
N ARG A 65 -24.15 2.61 9.87
CA ARG A 65 -24.69 3.90 10.34
C ARG A 65 -23.57 4.93 10.52
N PRO A 66 -23.83 6.23 10.41
CA PRO A 66 -22.80 7.27 10.56
C PRO A 66 -21.98 7.18 11.86
N ALA A 67 -22.58 6.74 12.97
CA ALA A 67 -21.89 6.55 14.24
C ALA A 67 -20.83 5.41 14.13
N GLN A 68 -21.11 4.38 13.34
CA GLN A 68 -20.19 3.27 13.08
C GLN A 68 -19.05 3.72 12.15
N HIS A 69 -19.31 4.58 11.14
CA HIS A 69 -18.25 5.18 10.30
C HIS A 69 -17.18 5.88 11.14
N ARG A 70 -17.60 6.63 12.17
CA ARG A 70 -16.67 7.29 13.09
C ARG A 70 -15.76 6.28 13.79
N LEU A 71 -16.28 5.12 14.20
CA LEU A 71 -15.51 4.07 14.86
C LEU A 71 -14.55 3.37 13.87
N VAL A 72 -14.96 3.15 12.61
CA VAL A 72 -14.07 2.69 11.55
C VAL A 72 -12.88 3.63 11.40
N MET A 73 -13.16 4.95 11.23
CA MET A 73 -12.10 5.94 11.04
C MET A 73 -11.21 6.09 12.28
N GLN A 74 -11.72 5.81 13.48
CA GLN A 74 -10.92 5.76 14.71
C GLN A 74 -9.95 4.57 14.71
N LEU A 75 -10.38 3.39 14.22
CA LEU A 75 -9.48 2.24 14.03
C LEU A 75 -8.43 2.55 12.96
N VAL A 76 -8.82 3.10 11.82
CA VAL A 76 -7.90 3.52 10.75
C VAL A 76 -6.85 4.51 11.29
N ALA A 77 -7.28 5.52 12.06
CA ALA A 77 -6.39 6.50 12.67
C ALA A 77 -5.41 5.87 13.66
N SER A 78 -5.81 4.81 14.37
CA SER A 78 -4.92 4.13 15.33
C SER A 78 -3.75 3.40 14.67
N GLY A 79 -3.89 3.02 13.39
CA GLY A 79 -2.87 2.33 12.58
C GLY A 79 -2.03 3.25 11.70
N LEU A 80 -2.28 4.55 11.73
CA LEU A 80 -1.61 5.54 10.90
C LEU A 80 -0.99 6.66 11.75
N SER A 81 0.02 7.31 11.20
CA SER A 81 0.45 8.62 11.68
C SER A 81 -0.62 9.67 11.35
N GLU A 82 -0.53 10.85 11.93
CA GLU A 82 -1.42 11.94 11.58
C GLU A 82 -1.37 12.28 10.09
N ALA A 83 -0.16 12.35 9.51
CA ALA A 83 0.02 12.59 8.07
C ALA A 83 -0.52 11.44 7.21
N GLY A 84 -0.32 10.19 7.63
CA GLY A 84 -0.89 9.01 6.97
C GLY A 84 -2.41 9.02 6.99
N TYR A 85 -3.02 9.33 8.13
CA TYR A 85 -4.47 9.44 8.26
C TYR A 85 -5.05 10.56 7.38
N ASN A 86 -4.42 11.76 7.41
CA ASN A 86 -4.86 12.88 6.57
C ASN A 86 -4.78 12.53 5.08
N THR A 87 -3.75 11.78 4.67
CA THR A 87 -3.61 11.30 3.30
C THR A 87 -4.73 10.32 2.94
N VAL A 88 -5.01 9.34 3.80
CA VAL A 88 -6.11 8.37 3.59
C VAL A 88 -7.45 9.08 3.50
N ALA A 89 -7.77 9.96 4.45
CA ALA A 89 -9.03 10.73 4.44
C ALA A 89 -9.17 11.59 3.16
N THR A 90 -8.07 12.16 2.69
CA THR A 90 -8.03 12.90 1.43
C THR A 90 -8.32 11.99 0.23
N VAL A 91 -7.69 10.81 0.17
CA VAL A 91 -7.92 9.83 -0.91
C VAL A 91 -9.38 9.38 -0.95
N LEU A 92 -10.00 9.10 0.21
CA LEU A 92 -11.43 8.80 0.27
C LEU A 92 -12.27 9.94 -0.31
N GLY A 93 -11.91 11.18 0.01
CA GLY A 93 -12.59 12.38 -0.51
C GLY A 93 -12.44 12.58 -2.02
N LEU A 94 -11.32 12.12 -2.61
CA LEU A 94 -11.06 12.20 -4.05
C LEU A 94 -12.05 11.39 -4.89
N GLU A 95 -12.74 10.38 -4.32
CA GLU A 95 -13.82 9.68 -5.03
C GLU A 95 -14.89 10.66 -5.54
N ASN A 96 -15.23 11.71 -4.78
CA ASN A 96 -16.17 12.72 -5.22
C ASN A 96 -15.62 13.60 -6.36
N VAL A 97 -14.31 13.88 -6.34
CA VAL A 97 -13.64 14.63 -7.40
C VAL A 97 -13.57 13.81 -8.68
N LEU A 98 -13.21 12.53 -8.55
CA LEU A 98 -13.13 11.60 -9.67
C LEU A 98 -14.50 11.34 -10.30
N ASP A 99 -15.54 11.16 -9.50
CA ASP A 99 -16.93 11.01 -9.96
C ASP A 99 -17.34 12.20 -10.86
N ARG A 100 -17.02 13.43 -10.45
CA ARG A 100 -17.20 14.63 -11.28
C ARG A 100 -16.36 14.62 -12.56
N VAL A 101 -15.09 14.23 -12.47
CA VAL A 101 -14.18 14.17 -13.64
C VAL A 101 -14.69 13.16 -14.68
N GLU A 102 -15.29 12.05 -14.22
CA GLU A 102 -15.90 11.02 -15.06
C GLU A 102 -17.36 11.32 -15.46
N GLY A 103 -17.87 12.51 -15.14
CA GLY A 103 -19.21 12.98 -15.53
C GLY A 103 -20.35 12.29 -14.77
N PHE A 104 -20.12 11.90 -13.50
CA PHE A 104 -21.10 11.21 -12.65
C PHE A 104 -21.65 9.93 -13.31
N SER A 105 -20.75 9.18 -13.91
CA SER A 105 -21.13 7.98 -14.66
C SER A 105 -21.61 6.84 -13.73
N VAL A 106 -22.50 6.01 -14.26
CA VAL A 106 -23.01 4.80 -13.60
C VAL A 106 -22.48 3.59 -14.36
N ASN A 107 -21.50 2.88 -13.78
CA ASN A 107 -20.85 1.73 -14.39
C ASN A 107 -20.67 0.59 -13.38
N TRP A 108 -20.29 -0.59 -13.87
CA TRP A 108 -19.93 -1.76 -13.07
C TRP A 108 -21.06 -2.31 -12.17
N GLY A 109 -22.32 -2.09 -12.60
CA GLY A 109 -23.47 -2.57 -11.82
C GLY A 109 -23.72 -1.85 -10.50
N ARG A 110 -23.18 -0.63 -10.34
CA ARG A 110 -23.34 0.21 -9.15
C ARG A 110 -24.19 1.45 -9.49
N GLU A 111 -24.98 1.89 -8.53
CA GLU A 111 -25.76 3.13 -8.64
C GLU A 111 -24.86 4.38 -8.67
N ARG A 112 -23.67 4.27 -8.10
CA ARG A 112 -22.61 5.27 -8.13
C ARG A 112 -21.26 4.58 -8.35
N THR A 113 -20.54 4.94 -9.42
CA THR A 113 -19.27 4.29 -9.77
C THR A 113 -18.13 4.67 -8.82
N ARG A 114 -18.03 5.97 -8.47
CA ARG A 114 -17.02 6.51 -7.55
C ARG A 114 -17.69 6.88 -6.24
N ASP A 115 -17.69 5.95 -5.31
CA ASP A 115 -18.45 6.04 -4.07
C ASP A 115 -17.55 5.98 -2.84
N PRO A 116 -17.41 7.10 -2.09
CA PRO A 116 -16.66 7.12 -0.84
C PRO A 116 -17.25 6.22 0.26
N SER A 117 -18.48 5.68 0.07
CA SER A 117 -19.06 4.68 0.97
C SER A 117 -18.60 3.25 0.69
N MET A 118 -17.90 3.00 -0.41
CA MET A 118 -17.41 1.67 -0.82
C MET A 118 -15.97 1.42 -0.34
N TYR A 119 -15.74 1.71 0.96
CA TYR A 119 -14.56 1.28 1.69
C TYR A 119 -14.94 0.23 2.71
N TYR A 120 -14.13 -0.80 2.83
CA TYR A 120 -14.41 -2.06 3.53
C TYR A 120 -13.52 -2.17 4.76
N LEU A 121 -14.07 -2.54 5.90
CA LEU A 121 -13.31 -2.91 7.09
C LEU A 121 -13.61 -4.36 7.46
N ARG A 122 -12.56 -5.14 7.72
CA ARG A 122 -12.64 -6.49 8.27
C ARG A 122 -11.62 -6.69 9.37
N VAL A 123 -12.05 -7.30 10.47
CA VAL A 123 -11.21 -7.70 11.60
C VAL A 123 -11.08 -9.22 11.58
N PHE A 124 -9.87 -9.73 11.78
CA PHE A 124 -9.53 -11.15 11.83
C PHE A 124 -9.10 -11.50 13.24
N GLY A 125 -9.74 -12.49 13.86
CA GLY A 125 -9.51 -12.85 15.24
C GLY A 125 -10.14 -11.90 16.25
N GLU A 126 -9.73 -12.01 17.50
CA GLU A 126 -10.26 -11.23 18.63
C GLU A 126 -9.29 -10.12 19.01
N PRO A 127 -9.69 -8.83 18.88
CA PRO A 127 -8.79 -7.73 19.19
C PRO A 127 -8.33 -7.71 20.64
N GLY A 128 -7.02 -7.61 20.86
CA GLY A 128 -6.37 -7.53 22.17
C GLY A 128 -5.89 -8.88 22.71
N GLY A 129 -5.23 -8.84 23.85
CA GLY A 129 -4.57 -10.02 24.40
C GLY A 129 -3.31 -10.42 23.64
N LEU A 130 -2.87 -11.67 23.79
CA LEU A 130 -1.65 -12.19 23.17
C LEU A 130 -1.92 -12.98 21.88
N ARG A 131 -3.16 -13.43 21.66
CA ARG A 131 -3.50 -14.20 20.45
C ARG A 131 -3.35 -13.32 19.20
N PRO A 132 -2.93 -13.90 18.06
CA PRO A 132 -2.88 -13.18 16.80
C PRO A 132 -4.26 -12.62 16.39
N TRP A 133 -4.28 -11.36 16.01
CA TRP A 133 -5.43 -10.71 15.43
C TRP A 133 -4.97 -9.63 14.46
N GLY A 134 -5.83 -9.22 13.56
CA GLY A 134 -5.47 -8.18 12.61
C GLY A 134 -6.69 -7.49 12.02
N TRP A 135 -6.46 -6.52 11.17
CA TRP A 135 -7.51 -5.83 10.45
C TRP A 135 -7.03 -5.37 9.08
N ARG A 136 -7.98 -5.33 8.16
CA ARG A 136 -7.78 -4.80 6.81
C ARG A 136 -8.82 -3.71 6.56
N PHE A 137 -8.34 -2.54 6.10
CA PHE A 137 -9.20 -1.48 5.58
C PHE A 137 -8.80 -1.20 4.14
N GLY A 138 -9.76 -1.23 3.22
CA GLY A 138 -9.46 -1.05 1.80
C GLY A 138 -10.66 -0.60 1.00
N GLY A 139 -10.37 -0.07 -0.17
CA GLY A 139 -11.29 0.38 -1.19
C GLY A 139 -10.49 0.94 -2.36
N HIS A 140 -11.13 1.72 -3.21
CA HIS A 140 -10.40 2.34 -4.32
C HIS A 140 -9.25 3.22 -3.79
N HIS A 141 -8.03 2.93 -4.23
CA HIS A 141 -6.79 3.62 -3.88
C HIS A 141 -6.34 3.58 -2.41
N VAL A 142 -6.95 2.73 -1.58
CA VAL A 142 -6.47 2.48 -0.21
C VAL A 142 -6.41 0.98 0.05
N SER A 143 -5.29 0.48 0.57
CA SER A 143 -5.22 -0.83 1.20
C SER A 143 -4.27 -0.79 2.39
N LEU A 144 -4.82 -0.99 3.58
CA LEU A 144 -4.12 -1.04 4.85
C LEU A 144 -4.30 -2.42 5.47
N ASN A 145 -3.19 -3.06 5.83
CA ASN A 145 -3.18 -4.40 6.39
C ASN A 145 -2.35 -4.37 7.68
N ASN A 146 -2.95 -4.70 8.81
CA ASN A 146 -2.28 -4.70 10.09
C ASN A 146 -2.42 -6.04 10.79
N LEU A 147 -1.34 -6.52 11.39
CA LEU A 147 -1.29 -7.72 12.19
C LEU A 147 -0.66 -7.42 13.55
N VAL A 148 -1.31 -7.94 14.59
CA VAL A 148 -0.86 -7.89 15.99
C VAL A 148 -0.66 -9.31 16.48
N VAL A 149 0.52 -9.60 17.06
CA VAL A 149 0.87 -10.86 17.68
C VAL A 149 1.54 -10.56 19.03
N ASP A 150 1.22 -11.30 20.06
CA ASP A 150 1.76 -11.10 21.41
C ASP A 150 1.59 -9.66 21.93
N GLY A 151 0.48 -9.01 21.54
CA GLY A 151 0.17 -7.64 21.92
C GLY A 151 1.04 -6.58 21.24
N GLN A 152 1.78 -6.91 20.18
CA GLN A 152 2.62 -6.00 19.41
C GLN A 152 2.18 -5.94 17.95
N VAL A 153 2.26 -4.75 17.34
CA VAL A 153 2.11 -4.62 15.88
C VAL A 153 3.36 -5.22 15.22
N VAL A 154 3.17 -6.33 14.51
CA VAL A 154 4.26 -7.06 13.83
C VAL A 154 4.31 -6.80 12.33
N SER A 155 3.19 -6.40 11.72
CA SER A 155 3.12 -6.01 10.31
C SER A 155 2.10 -4.92 10.10
N SER A 156 2.43 -3.96 9.22
CA SER A 156 1.54 -2.93 8.69
C SER A 156 1.65 -2.86 7.16
N THR A 157 2.07 -3.96 6.54
CA THR A 157 2.26 -4.07 5.09
C THR A 157 1.53 -5.29 4.53
N PRO A 158 1.14 -5.24 3.24
CA PRO A 158 1.25 -4.14 2.28
C PRO A 158 0.50 -2.89 2.72
N CYS A 159 1.11 -1.70 2.53
CA CYS A 159 0.48 -0.41 2.75
C CYS A 159 0.41 0.34 1.41
N PHE A 160 -0.77 0.38 0.82
CA PHE A 160 -0.98 0.99 -0.50
C PHE A 160 -1.83 2.25 -0.37
N LEU A 161 -1.38 3.31 -1.04
CA LEU A 161 -2.16 4.52 -1.28
C LEU A 161 -2.06 4.90 -2.76
N GLY A 162 -3.17 5.28 -3.35
CA GLY A 162 -3.24 5.84 -4.69
C GLY A 162 -3.94 7.19 -4.69
N ALA A 163 -3.95 7.86 -5.83
CA ALA A 163 -4.68 9.11 -6.01
C ALA A 163 -5.14 9.24 -7.47
N ASP A 164 -6.44 9.38 -7.67
CA ASP A 164 -7.07 9.70 -8.94
C ASP A 164 -8.18 10.73 -8.70
N PRO A 165 -7.96 11.98 -9.11
CA PRO A 165 -6.77 12.51 -9.73
C PRO A 165 -5.58 12.67 -8.77
N ALA A 166 -4.34 12.46 -9.28
CA ALA A 166 -3.11 12.66 -8.49
C ALA A 166 -2.88 14.13 -8.14
N ALA A 167 -3.40 15.04 -8.96
CA ALA A 167 -3.39 16.48 -8.75
C ALA A 167 -4.77 17.07 -9.11
N SER A 168 -5.35 17.82 -8.17
CA SER A 168 -6.62 18.53 -8.34
C SER A 168 -6.43 20.02 -8.09
N PRO A 169 -7.00 20.93 -8.90
CA PRO A 169 -6.89 22.36 -8.68
C PRO A 169 -7.64 22.76 -7.40
N LEU A 170 -7.04 23.67 -6.65
CA LEU A 170 -7.65 24.34 -5.50
C LEU A 170 -7.88 25.82 -5.81
N LEU A 171 -8.78 26.45 -5.05
CA LEU A 171 -8.97 27.89 -5.12
C LEU A 171 -7.67 28.62 -4.80
N GLY A 172 -7.41 29.72 -5.49
CA GLY A 172 -6.20 30.53 -5.31
C GLY A 172 -4.96 30.00 -6.07
N GLY A 173 -5.14 29.06 -7.02
CA GLY A 173 -4.08 28.60 -7.93
C GLY A 173 -3.20 27.48 -7.35
N GLY A 174 -3.52 26.92 -6.19
CA GLY A 174 -2.86 25.74 -5.65
C GLY A 174 -3.37 24.43 -6.25
N ALA A 175 -2.69 23.34 -5.93
CA ALA A 175 -3.12 21.97 -6.28
C ALA A 175 -3.08 21.04 -5.06
N LEU A 176 -4.13 20.26 -4.89
CA LEU A 176 -4.16 19.14 -3.96
C LEU A 176 -3.41 17.96 -4.57
N ARG A 177 -2.29 17.58 -3.99
CA ARG A 177 -1.44 16.44 -4.42
C ARG A 177 -1.12 15.58 -3.21
N PRO A 178 -2.01 14.66 -2.79
CA PRO A 178 -1.84 13.93 -1.53
C PRO A 178 -0.57 13.08 -1.47
N LEU A 179 -0.06 12.63 -2.62
CA LEU A 179 1.16 11.84 -2.76
C LEU A 179 2.30 12.60 -3.46
N GLY A 180 2.12 13.89 -3.76
CA GLY A 180 3.03 14.66 -4.60
C GLY A 180 4.47 14.76 -4.06
N ARG A 181 4.65 14.77 -2.73
CA ARG A 181 5.98 14.82 -2.12
C ARG A 181 6.84 13.61 -2.48
N ALA A 182 6.24 12.40 -2.50
CA ALA A 182 6.94 11.17 -2.89
C ALA A 182 7.39 11.22 -4.36
N GLU A 183 6.51 11.69 -5.26
CA GLU A 183 6.82 11.88 -6.67
C GLU A 183 7.96 12.86 -6.89
N ASP A 184 7.88 14.02 -6.24
CA ASP A 184 8.85 15.12 -6.42
C ASP A 184 10.24 14.72 -5.90
N LEU A 185 10.33 14.12 -4.71
CA LEU A 185 11.61 13.64 -4.14
C LEU A 185 12.27 12.55 -4.99
N ALA A 186 11.50 11.58 -5.47
CA ALA A 186 12.05 10.52 -6.31
C ALA A 186 12.57 11.08 -7.64
N ARG A 187 11.87 12.04 -8.24
CA ARG A 187 12.29 12.72 -9.45
C ARG A 187 13.53 13.57 -9.23
N GLU A 188 13.61 14.29 -8.11
CA GLU A 188 14.79 15.06 -7.74
C GLU A 188 16.00 14.14 -7.57
N LEU A 189 15.83 13.02 -6.86
CA LEU A 189 16.89 12.05 -6.63
C LEU A 189 17.42 11.47 -7.95
N VAL A 190 16.55 10.94 -8.84
CA VAL A 190 17.02 10.34 -10.10
C VAL A 190 17.70 11.36 -11.01
N ARG A 191 17.24 12.62 -11.01
CA ARG A 191 17.84 13.69 -11.83
C ARG A 191 19.15 14.22 -11.26
N SER A 192 19.42 14.05 -9.99
CA SER A 192 20.68 14.42 -9.36
C SER A 192 21.81 13.43 -9.61
N LEU A 193 21.50 12.24 -10.12
CA LEU A 193 22.49 11.20 -10.38
C LEU A 193 23.46 11.61 -11.50
N ARG A 194 24.73 11.22 -11.34
CA ARG A 194 25.72 11.31 -12.43
C ARG A 194 25.31 10.41 -13.60
N PRO A 195 25.73 10.72 -14.84
CA PRO A 195 25.29 9.97 -16.03
C PRO A 195 25.43 8.45 -15.94
N GLU A 196 26.53 7.95 -15.39
CA GLU A 196 26.79 6.51 -15.27
C GLU A 196 25.83 5.84 -14.26
N ALA A 197 25.53 6.51 -13.16
CA ALA A 197 24.56 6.05 -12.17
C ALA A 197 23.13 6.15 -12.72
N ALA A 198 22.80 7.24 -13.41
CA ALA A 198 21.49 7.43 -14.04
C ALA A 198 21.20 6.33 -15.08
N ASN A 199 22.20 5.94 -15.92
CA ASN A 199 22.08 4.85 -16.89
C ASN A 199 21.81 3.48 -16.23
N ARG A 200 22.26 3.25 -15.00
CA ARG A 200 21.95 2.02 -14.25
C ARG A 200 20.61 2.12 -13.52
N ALA A 201 20.27 3.30 -13.03
CA ALA A 201 18.99 3.51 -12.38
C ALA A 201 17.81 3.38 -13.35
N ILE A 202 17.94 3.91 -14.58
CA ILE A 202 16.88 3.89 -15.59
C ILE A 202 16.88 2.54 -16.31
N LEU A 203 16.03 1.62 -15.83
CA LEU A 203 15.92 0.27 -16.36
C LEU A 203 15.25 0.23 -17.74
N LEU A 204 14.30 1.14 -17.99
CA LEU A 204 13.53 1.25 -19.23
C LEU A 204 13.20 2.70 -19.55
N HIS A 205 13.11 3.03 -20.84
CA HIS A 205 12.64 4.34 -21.31
C HIS A 205 11.10 4.47 -21.31
N ARG A 206 10.39 3.36 -21.17
CA ARG A 206 8.92 3.30 -21.04
C ARG A 206 8.55 2.84 -19.66
N ALA A 207 7.63 3.56 -19.00
CA ALA A 207 7.06 3.14 -17.73
C ALA A 207 6.09 1.96 -17.93
N PRO A 208 6.00 1.02 -16.96
CA PRO A 208 4.92 0.04 -16.93
C PRO A 208 3.58 0.74 -16.66
N ASN A 209 2.48 0.09 -17.03
CA ASN A 209 1.14 0.64 -16.79
C ASN A 209 0.77 0.67 -15.29
N ASP A 210 1.41 -0.15 -14.45
CA ASP A 210 1.16 -0.19 -13.01
C ASP A 210 2.41 -0.64 -12.24
N ILE A 211 2.32 -0.67 -10.90
CA ILE A 211 3.35 -1.23 -10.01
C ILE A 211 3.64 -2.69 -10.38
N ALA A 212 4.91 -3.06 -10.40
CA ALA A 212 5.35 -4.36 -10.92
C ALA A 212 4.87 -5.54 -10.04
N ALA A 213 4.85 -5.36 -8.71
CA ALA A 213 4.35 -6.37 -7.79
C ALA A 213 2.81 -6.49 -7.79
N GLY A 214 2.09 -5.48 -8.29
CA GLY A 214 0.64 -5.44 -8.27
C GLY A 214 0.06 -5.69 -6.88
N ASN A 215 -1.03 -6.43 -6.84
CA ASN A 215 -1.64 -6.91 -5.60
C ASN A 215 -1.26 -8.37 -5.26
N SER A 216 -0.10 -8.82 -5.70
CA SER A 216 0.40 -10.14 -5.34
C SER A 216 0.48 -10.30 -3.82
N PRO A 217 -0.02 -11.39 -3.23
CA PRO A 217 0.08 -11.60 -1.78
C PRO A 217 1.53 -11.82 -1.32
N ARG A 218 2.40 -12.33 -2.20
CA ARG A 218 3.84 -12.55 -1.94
C ARG A 218 4.70 -11.94 -3.01
N ILE A 219 5.91 -11.55 -2.63
CA ILE A 219 6.96 -11.12 -3.53
C ILE A 219 7.95 -12.27 -3.64
N ASP A 220 7.80 -13.09 -4.67
CA ASP A 220 8.61 -14.30 -4.88
C ASP A 220 9.70 -14.16 -5.95
N GLY A 221 9.90 -12.97 -6.45
CA GLY A 221 11.01 -12.64 -7.35
C GLY A 221 10.87 -13.15 -8.80
N HIS A 222 9.78 -13.85 -9.13
CA HIS A 222 9.68 -14.54 -10.43
C HIS A 222 8.60 -14.02 -11.36
N GLU A 223 7.62 -13.26 -10.90
CA GLU A 223 6.53 -12.80 -11.76
C GLU A 223 6.15 -11.34 -11.53
N VAL A 224 6.26 -10.58 -12.59
CA VAL A 224 5.51 -9.34 -12.74
C VAL A 224 4.03 -9.75 -12.84
N MET A 225 3.24 -9.29 -11.91
CA MET A 225 1.81 -9.51 -11.69
C MET A 225 1.06 -10.43 -12.70
N ARG A 226 0.42 -11.49 -12.22
CA ARG A 226 -0.51 -12.29 -13.02
C ARG A 226 -1.77 -11.49 -13.30
N ALA A 227 -2.18 -11.43 -14.56
CA ALA A 227 -3.43 -10.80 -14.99
C ALA A 227 -4.68 -11.30 -14.23
N GLU A 228 -4.61 -12.52 -13.70
CA GLU A 228 -5.68 -13.18 -12.94
C GLU A 228 -5.99 -12.50 -11.61
N LEU A 229 -5.03 -11.80 -10.99
CA LEU A 229 -5.22 -11.07 -9.73
C LEU A 229 -6.07 -9.81 -9.88
N TRP A 230 -6.29 -9.35 -11.12
CA TRP A 230 -7.08 -8.18 -11.47
C TRP A 230 -8.56 -8.47 -11.74
N ARG A 231 -9.03 -9.67 -11.51
CA ARG A 231 -10.43 -10.03 -11.73
C ARG A 231 -11.30 -9.84 -10.49
N PRO A 232 -11.98 -8.71 -10.35
CA PRO A 232 -13.22 -8.67 -9.62
C PRO A 232 -14.35 -8.94 -10.59
N GLY A 233 -14.92 -10.16 -10.63
CA GLY A 233 -16.24 -10.44 -11.25
C GLY A 233 -16.55 -9.93 -12.66
N GLY A 234 -15.62 -9.28 -13.34
CA GLY A 234 -15.79 -8.64 -14.64
C GLY A 234 -14.73 -9.08 -15.63
N HIS A 235 -15.15 -9.52 -16.82
CA HIS A 235 -14.28 -9.82 -17.94
C HIS A 235 -13.53 -8.58 -18.41
N ILE A 236 -12.24 -8.47 -18.05
CA ILE A 236 -11.31 -7.64 -18.83
C ILE A 236 -10.76 -8.56 -19.92
N PRO A 237 -10.93 -8.24 -21.21
CA PRO A 237 -10.39 -9.07 -22.28
C PRO A 237 -8.87 -9.12 -22.16
N VAL A 238 -8.31 -10.32 -22.10
CA VAL A 238 -6.86 -10.56 -22.17
C VAL A 238 -6.41 -10.17 -23.58
N ARG A 239 -5.69 -9.07 -23.71
CA ARG A 239 -4.97 -8.72 -24.94
C ARG A 239 -3.58 -9.35 -24.90
N ALA A 240 -2.95 -9.55 -26.09
CA ALA A 240 -1.64 -10.19 -26.25
C ALA A 240 -0.47 -9.47 -25.54
N GLU A 241 -0.66 -8.22 -25.11
CA GLU A 241 0.25 -7.49 -24.23
C GLU A 241 -0.10 -7.79 -22.78
N HIS A 242 0.91 -7.88 -21.91
CA HIS A 242 0.67 -8.13 -20.48
C HIS A 242 -0.28 -7.04 -19.95
N PRO A 243 -1.51 -7.39 -19.51
CA PRO A 243 -2.58 -6.39 -19.35
C PRO A 243 -2.29 -5.38 -18.24
N VAL A 244 -1.35 -5.68 -17.35
CA VAL A 244 -1.00 -4.82 -16.24
C VAL A 244 0.18 -3.91 -16.55
N THR A 245 1.28 -4.46 -17.04
CA THR A 245 2.49 -3.66 -17.31
C THR A 245 2.48 -3.03 -18.70
N GLY A 246 1.69 -3.55 -19.64
CA GLY A 246 1.73 -3.13 -21.04
C GLY A 246 3.11 -3.34 -21.69
N LEU A 247 3.95 -4.21 -21.11
CA LEU A 247 5.31 -4.46 -21.56
C LEU A 247 5.40 -5.81 -22.26
N ASP A 248 6.29 -5.93 -23.26
CA ASP A 248 6.69 -7.19 -23.86
C ASP A 248 7.60 -8.01 -22.93
N GLY A 249 7.88 -9.27 -23.27
CA GLY A 249 8.62 -10.19 -22.42
C GLY A 249 10.03 -9.72 -22.04
N ALA A 250 10.76 -9.05 -22.94
CA ALA A 250 12.11 -8.54 -22.67
C ALA A 250 12.06 -7.35 -21.67
N ASN A 251 11.11 -6.44 -21.87
CA ASN A 251 10.90 -5.30 -20.99
C ASN A 251 10.35 -5.71 -19.61
N GLN A 252 9.50 -6.76 -19.56
CA GLN A 252 9.08 -7.37 -18.29
C GLN A 252 10.27 -7.90 -17.50
N SER A 253 11.18 -8.62 -18.16
CA SER A 253 12.41 -9.15 -17.52
C SER A 253 13.31 -8.03 -16.97
N ALA A 254 13.38 -6.87 -17.64
CA ALA A 254 14.12 -5.72 -17.12
C ALA A 254 13.51 -5.18 -15.81
N LEU A 255 12.18 -5.15 -15.69
CA LEU A 255 11.48 -4.71 -14.46
C LEU A 255 11.25 -5.81 -13.43
N ALA A 256 11.51 -7.07 -13.73
CA ALA A 256 11.28 -8.17 -12.79
C ALA A 256 11.94 -7.88 -11.44
N LEU A 257 11.20 -8.17 -10.38
CA LEU A 257 11.70 -8.15 -9.00
C LEU A 257 12.62 -9.36 -8.83
N THR A 258 13.86 -9.12 -8.47
CA THR A 258 14.88 -10.16 -8.28
C THR A 258 15.44 -10.08 -6.88
N GLU A 259 15.97 -11.20 -6.36
CA GLU A 259 16.63 -11.26 -5.06
C GLU A 259 17.75 -10.21 -4.95
N SER A 260 18.58 -10.10 -6.00
CA SER A 260 19.54 -9.00 -6.13
C SER A 260 18.81 -7.77 -6.69
N PRO A 261 18.68 -6.67 -5.93
CA PRO A 261 18.00 -5.48 -6.40
C PRO A 261 18.67 -4.87 -7.64
N LYS A 262 17.84 -4.34 -8.56
CA LYS A 262 18.32 -3.61 -9.75
C LYS A 262 18.38 -2.11 -9.46
N GLY A 263 19.17 -1.40 -10.25
CA GLY A 263 19.32 0.06 -10.15
C GLY A 263 20.61 0.48 -9.46
N VAL A 264 20.58 1.62 -8.77
CA VAL A 264 21.74 2.21 -8.10
C VAL A 264 21.60 2.05 -6.59
N PRO A 265 22.58 1.43 -5.91
CA PRO A 265 22.57 1.31 -4.45
C PRO A 265 22.84 2.65 -3.76
N GLY A 266 22.28 2.82 -2.57
CA GLY A 266 22.54 3.97 -1.70
C GLY A 266 24.03 4.18 -1.39
N ALA A 267 24.83 3.10 -1.40
CA ALA A 267 26.29 3.16 -1.22
C ALA A 267 27.00 4.07 -2.25
N GLU A 268 26.42 4.22 -3.45
CA GLU A 268 27.01 5.06 -4.51
C GLU A 268 26.48 6.51 -4.52
N LEU A 269 25.53 6.82 -3.66
CA LEU A 269 24.95 8.15 -3.54
C LEU A 269 25.84 9.07 -2.68
N ASP A 270 25.94 10.35 -3.07
CA ASP A 270 26.55 11.36 -2.22
C ASP A 270 25.66 11.74 -1.03
N ALA A 271 26.16 12.59 -0.14
CA ALA A 271 25.45 12.94 1.09
C ALA A 271 24.08 13.63 0.83
N ALA A 272 23.99 14.50 -0.17
CA ALA A 272 22.74 15.17 -0.52
C ALA A 272 21.71 14.19 -1.12
N GLN A 273 22.16 13.27 -1.96
CA GLN A 273 21.35 12.23 -2.56
C GLN A 273 20.85 11.22 -1.51
N ARG A 274 21.68 10.86 -0.53
CA ARG A 274 21.27 10.00 0.62
C ARG A 274 20.19 10.69 1.46
N GLU A 275 20.28 11.98 1.67
CA GLU A 275 19.25 12.72 2.38
C GLU A 275 17.94 12.77 1.56
N LEU A 276 17.99 12.96 0.24
CA LEU A 276 16.82 12.83 -0.63
C LEU A 276 16.21 11.43 -0.54
N LEU A 277 17.03 10.37 -0.55
CA LEU A 277 16.55 8.98 -0.39
C LEU A 277 15.90 8.79 0.98
N ARG A 278 16.50 9.29 2.06
CA ARG A 278 15.94 9.21 3.41
C ARG A 278 14.60 9.96 3.53
N MET A 279 14.51 11.16 2.97
CA MET A 279 13.26 11.92 2.91
C MET A 279 12.20 11.18 2.08
N LEU A 280 12.58 10.55 0.97
CA LEU A 280 11.68 9.75 0.14
C LEU A 280 11.16 8.53 0.91
N LEU A 281 12.03 7.79 1.60
CA LEU A 281 11.64 6.69 2.48
C LEU A 281 10.62 7.15 3.54
N GLY A 282 10.82 8.31 4.14
CA GLY A 282 9.89 8.90 5.11
C GLY A 282 8.47 9.08 4.57
N THR A 283 8.29 9.39 3.29
CA THR A 283 6.94 9.53 2.69
C THR A 283 6.13 8.23 2.64
N TYR A 284 6.79 7.10 2.82
CA TYR A 284 6.18 5.77 2.89
C TYR A 284 6.17 5.19 4.30
N LEU A 285 7.32 5.19 4.95
CA LEU A 285 7.51 4.51 6.24
C LEU A 285 6.84 5.25 7.39
N ASP A 286 6.69 6.58 7.30
CA ASP A 286 5.97 7.40 8.29
C ASP A 286 4.46 7.49 8.02
N ARG A 287 3.90 6.65 7.13
CA ARG A 287 2.46 6.46 7.02
C ARG A 287 1.87 5.83 8.28
N VAL A 288 2.65 5.01 8.98
CA VAL A 288 2.28 4.35 10.23
C VAL A 288 2.78 5.14 11.46
N PRO A 289 2.25 4.88 12.68
CA PRO A 289 2.69 5.58 13.88
C PRO A 289 4.20 5.44 14.13
N GLU A 290 4.83 6.45 14.73
CA GLU A 290 6.26 6.48 15.03
C GLU A 290 6.74 5.20 15.75
N GLY A 291 5.94 4.66 16.68
CA GLY A 291 6.27 3.43 17.40
C GLY A 291 6.30 2.16 16.53
N VAL A 292 5.80 2.22 15.29
CA VAL A 292 5.74 1.10 14.34
C VAL A 292 6.62 1.38 13.11
N SER A 293 6.82 2.66 12.76
CA SER A 293 7.62 3.06 11.59
C SER A 293 9.03 2.50 11.66
N PRO A 294 9.50 1.82 10.59
CA PRO A 294 10.88 1.34 10.51
C PRO A 294 11.86 2.43 10.04
N LEU A 295 11.45 3.70 9.87
CA LEU A 295 12.27 4.74 9.26
C LEU A 295 13.60 4.94 9.99
N ARG A 296 13.62 4.85 11.32
CA ARG A 296 14.86 4.98 12.12
C ARG A 296 15.92 3.93 11.79
N ARG A 297 15.57 2.81 11.17
CA ARG A 297 16.55 1.84 10.65
C ARG A 297 17.48 2.47 9.62
N TYR A 298 16.96 3.43 8.86
CA TYR A 298 17.68 4.13 7.79
C TYR A 298 18.45 5.37 8.28
N ASP A 299 18.58 5.56 9.59
CA ASP A 299 19.60 6.43 10.19
C ASP A 299 20.99 5.75 10.18
N ASP A 300 21.03 4.42 10.08
CA ASP A 300 22.26 3.65 9.85
C ASP A 300 22.69 3.74 8.38
N ALA A 301 23.97 4.06 8.17
CA ALA A 301 24.56 4.17 6.84
C ALA A 301 24.48 2.85 6.05
N ALA A 302 24.68 1.69 6.70
CA ALA A 302 24.62 0.40 6.04
C ALA A 302 23.19 0.07 5.54
N ALA A 303 22.17 0.51 6.27
CA ALA A 303 20.78 0.33 5.84
C ALA A 303 20.47 1.18 4.61
N ILE A 304 20.86 2.46 4.59
CA ILE A 304 20.72 3.33 3.41
C ILE A 304 21.52 2.79 2.23
N ASP A 305 22.75 2.33 2.45
CA ASP A 305 23.64 1.79 1.43
C ASP A 305 23.04 0.59 0.69
N SER A 306 22.21 -0.19 1.38
CA SER A 306 21.54 -1.38 0.83
C SER A 306 20.29 -1.09 0.00
N VAL A 307 19.77 0.14 0.01
CA VAL A 307 18.57 0.51 -0.74
C VAL A 307 18.96 0.86 -2.17
N HIS A 308 18.34 0.21 -3.15
CA HIS A 308 18.56 0.46 -4.57
C HIS A 308 17.41 1.29 -5.16
N LEU A 309 17.75 2.35 -5.88
CA LEU A 309 16.82 3.13 -6.70
C LEU A 309 16.80 2.59 -8.12
N ALA A 310 15.63 2.22 -8.62
CA ALA A 310 15.38 1.92 -10.02
C ALA A 310 14.26 2.81 -10.56
N TRP A 311 14.34 3.14 -11.85
CA TRP A 311 13.42 4.02 -12.56
C TRP A 311 13.02 3.42 -13.91
N ALA A 312 11.80 3.76 -14.39
CA ALA A 312 11.38 3.49 -15.75
C ALA A 312 10.50 4.64 -16.27
N GLY A 313 10.62 4.95 -17.54
CA GLY A 313 9.95 6.09 -18.16
C GLY A 313 10.74 7.39 -18.06
N SER A 314 10.03 8.51 -18.27
CA SER A 314 10.64 9.83 -18.30
C SER A 314 10.98 10.38 -16.92
N THR A 315 12.08 11.10 -16.81
CA THR A 315 12.43 11.89 -15.60
C THR A 315 11.88 13.32 -15.64
N ARG A 316 11.15 13.71 -16.70
CA ARG A 316 10.49 15.03 -16.79
C ARG A 316 9.17 15.01 -16.04
N ALA A 317 8.83 16.13 -15.39
CA ALA A 317 7.55 16.29 -14.73
C ALA A 317 6.39 16.27 -15.77
N GLY A 318 5.26 15.67 -15.39
CA GLY A 318 4.10 15.53 -16.25
C GLY A 318 4.23 14.45 -17.34
N GLU A 319 5.28 13.64 -17.31
CA GLU A 319 5.45 12.52 -18.22
C GLU A 319 5.37 11.16 -17.48
N PRO A 320 4.92 10.09 -18.17
CA PRO A 320 4.76 8.77 -17.56
C PRO A 320 6.05 8.23 -16.93
N HIS A 321 5.96 7.77 -15.69
CA HIS A 321 7.10 7.24 -14.96
C HIS A 321 6.71 6.22 -13.89
N TYR A 322 7.68 5.42 -13.56
CA TYR A 322 7.70 4.44 -12.47
C TYR A 322 9.01 4.55 -11.72
N TYR A 323 8.98 4.37 -10.43
CA TYR A 323 10.19 4.11 -9.66
C TYR A 323 9.99 3.01 -8.62
N ARG A 324 11.11 2.47 -8.18
CA ARG A 324 11.19 1.45 -7.16
C ARG A 324 12.36 1.71 -6.23
N LEU A 325 12.12 1.54 -4.92
CA LEU A 325 13.17 1.38 -3.92
C LEU A 325 13.11 -0.05 -3.42
N GLN A 326 14.21 -0.78 -3.54
CA GLN A 326 14.30 -2.17 -3.12
C GLN A 326 15.54 -2.38 -2.25
N GLY A 327 15.37 -3.08 -1.13
CA GLY A 327 16.44 -3.44 -0.20
C GLY A 327 15.99 -4.57 0.72
N PRO A 328 16.82 -4.99 1.67
CA PRO A 328 16.41 -5.94 2.68
C PRO A 328 15.15 -5.46 3.41
N ARG A 329 14.09 -6.26 3.43
CA ARG A 329 12.81 -5.96 4.05
C ARG A 329 12.15 -4.66 3.55
N LEU A 330 12.42 -4.28 2.31
CA LEU A 330 11.88 -3.07 1.70
C LEU A 330 11.58 -3.28 0.22
N LEU A 331 10.35 -3.03 -0.14
CA LEU A 331 9.94 -2.79 -1.51
C LEU A 331 8.97 -1.60 -1.53
N ILE A 332 9.36 -0.54 -2.17
CA ILE A 332 8.49 0.60 -2.49
C ILE A 332 8.36 0.68 -3.98
N GLU A 333 7.14 0.84 -4.48
CA GLU A 333 6.86 1.07 -5.90
C GLU A 333 5.92 2.26 -6.07
N TRP A 334 6.11 2.96 -7.15
CA TRP A 334 5.32 4.10 -7.59
C TRP A 334 5.07 4.03 -9.08
N THR A 335 3.85 4.36 -9.51
CA THR A 335 3.53 4.69 -10.91
C THR A 335 2.67 5.94 -11.00
N ASN A 336 2.84 6.69 -12.10
CA ASN A 336 1.92 7.73 -12.53
C ASN A 336 1.94 7.77 -14.06
N VAL A 337 1.03 7.05 -14.71
CA VAL A 337 1.07 6.81 -16.17
C VAL A 337 -0.28 7.04 -16.85
N HIS A 338 -1.38 6.89 -16.12
CA HIS A 338 -2.72 6.99 -16.68
C HIS A 338 -3.29 8.42 -16.62
N ARG A 339 -4.38 8.67 -17.33
CA ARG A 339 -5.14 9.94 -17.32
C ARG A 339 -4.28 11.18 -17.58
N GLY A 340 -3.32 11.09 -18.51
CA GLY A 340 -2.39 12.20 -18.76
C GLY A 340 -1.43 12.45 -17.59
N VAL A 341 -0.95 11.36 -16.94
CA VAL A 341 -0.07 11.41 -15.78
C VAL A 341 -0.75 12.07 -14.57
N ASN A 342 -2.02 11.73 -14.35
CA ASN A 342 -2.81 12.23 -13.23
C ASN A 342 -3.53 11.10 -12.45
N HIS A 343 -2.91 9.91 -12.39
CA HIS A 343 -3.41 8.75 -11.69
C HIS A 343 -2.23 7.97 -11.08
N ALA A 344 -1.99 8.17 -9.80
CA ALA A 344 -0.82 7.66 -9.11
C ALA A 344 -1.12 6.45 -8.22
N HIS A 345 -0.21 5.48 -8.22
CA HIS A 345 -0.18 4.34 -7.31
C HIS A 345 1.13 4.32 -6.52
N ALA A 346 1.06 4.06 -5.22
CA ALA A 346 2.19 4.07 -4.31
C ALA A 346 2.05 2.99 -3.24
N VAL A 347 2.90 1.98 -3.27
CA VAL A 347 2.90 0.88 -2.30
C VAL A 347 4.20 0.82 -1.51
N TRP A 348 4.09 0.47 -0.23
CA TRP A 348 5.17 0.03 0.61
C TRP A 348 4.91 -1.39 1.07
N ARG A 349 5.92 -2.25 0.94
CA ARG A 349 5.91 -3.65 1.33
C ARG A 349 7.17 -4.00 2.12
N ASP A 350 7.04 -4.96 3.00
CA ASP A 350 8.16 -5.69 3.63
C ASP A 350 8.06 -7.16 3.16
N PRO A 351 8.84 -7.58 2.15
CA PRO A 351 8.72 -8.91 1.55
C PRO A 351 8.84 -10.07 2.56
N GLU A 352 9.54 -9.86 3.68
CA GLU A 352 9.70 -10.88 4.72
C GLU A 352 8.50 -10.91 5.70
N SER A 353 7.86 -9.75 5.95
CA SER A 353 6.82 -9.63 6.97
C SER A 353 5.46 -9.17 6.47
N ASP A 354 5.26 -9.07 5.15
CA ASP A 354 3.95 -8.76 4.59
C ASP A 354 2.89 -9.71 5.17
N PHE A 355 1.79 -9.13 5.66
CA PHE A 355 0.75 -9.86 6.38
C PHE A 355 1.26 -10.66 7.60
N GLY A 356 2.48 -10.41 8.06
CA GLY A 356 3.09 -11.08 9.20
C GLY A 356 3.57 -12.51 8.92
N GLY A 357 3.91 -12.86 7.67
CA GLY A 357 4.22 -14.21 7.21
C GLY A 357 5.04 -15.06 8.19
N ASP A 358 6.31 -14.74 8.43
CA ASP A 358 7.21 -15.55 9.27
C ASP A 358 6.89 -15.45 10.76
N VAL A 359 6.33 -14.32 11.23
CA VAL A 359 5.99 -14.13 12.66
C VAL A 359 4.84 -15.03 13.07
N LEU A 360 3.84 -15.23 12.21
CA LEU A 360 2.75 -16.17 12.46
C LEU A 360 3.25 -17.61 12.51
N ALA A 361 4.11 -18.00 11.59
CA ALA A 361 4.72 -19.33 11.58
C ALA A 361 5.54 -19.58 12.87
N ALA A 362 6.32 -18.60 13.31
CA ALA A 362 7.10 -18.69 14.54
C ALA A 362 6.20 -18.75 15.78
N HIS A 363 5.13 -17.95 15.86
CA HIS A 363 4.16 -17.99 16.97
C HIS A 363 3.47 -19.35 17.05
N HIS A 364 3.00 -19.89 15.90
CA HIS A 364 2.39 -21.21 15.87
C HIS A 364 3.35 -22.31 16.34
N ALA A 365 4.61 -22.26 15.89
CA ALA A 365 5.64 -23.21 16.32
C ALA A 365 5.93 -23.14 17.83
N ALA A 366 5.85 -21.95 18.43
CA ALA A 366 6.14 -21.75 19.84
C ALA A 366 4.96 -22.12 20.78
N HIS A 367 3.71 -21.96 20.31
CA HIS A 367 2.54 -22.03 21.19
C HIS A 367 1.50 -23.10 20.81
N HIS A 368 1.60 -23.71 19.63
CA HIS A 368 0.59 -24.62 19.08
C HIS A 368 1.16 -25.92 18.50
N LEU A 369 2.41 -26.29 18.79
CA LEU A 369 2.91 -27.62 18.46
C LEU A 369 2.29 -28.65 19.42
N PRO A 370 1.89 -29.84 18.91
CA PRO A 370 1.26 -30.89 19.69
C PRO A 370 2.15 -31.46 20.77
#